data_b0b3f3224b6860c040a2413a42b740ad
#
_entry.id   b0b3f3224b6860c040a2413a42b740ad
#
_cell.length_a   1.000
_cell.length_b   1.000
_cell.length_c   1.000
_cell.angle_alpha   90.00
_cell.angle_beta   90.00
_cell.angle_gamma   90.00
#
_symmetry.space_group_name_H-M   'P 1'
#
loop_
_entity.id
_entity.type
_entity.pdbx_description
1 polymer ?
#
loop_
_entity_poly.entity_id
_entity_poly.type
_entity_poly.pdbx_seq_one_letter_code
_entity_poly.pdbx_strand_id
1 'polypeptide(L)'
;MLRRHRQWAILITAAVGVLVAAGAVTLTVVENVSKGPAYQKAADYVRSGRGSGLTRMQLGAVLGFGLAVTGPISENGDSGRANLSFDVHGNWRSGRVKITEVKHGSRWFVTGGVLTVDGKRFQMPCTPPISPTSCLQS
;
A
#
# COMPACT_ATOMS: atom_id res chain seq x y z
N MET A 1 -25.54 -10.37 -47.31
CA MET A 1 -25.61 -9.21 -46.42
C MET A 1 -25.86 -9.57 -44.97
N LEU A 2 -26.72 -10.49 -44.64
CA LEU A 2 -27.03 -10.93 -43.26
C LEU A 2 -25.86 -11.63 -42.53
N ARG A 3 -24.96 -12.31 -43.23
CA ARG A 3 -23.78 -12.97 -42.62
C ARG A 3 -22.73 -11.98 -42.11
N ARG A 4 -22.56 -10.84 -42.74
CA ARG A 4 -21.59 -9.81 -42.35
C ARG A 4 -21.99 -9.14 -41.03
N HIS A 5 -23.24 -8.85 -40.82
CA HIS A 5 -23.73 -8.21 -39.60
C HIS A 5 -23.62 -9.12 -38.36
N ARG A 6 -23.79 -10.44 -38.52
CA ARG A 6 -23.62 -11.41 -37.42
C ARG A 6 -22.15 -11.50 -36.94
N GLN A 7 -21.22 -11.42 -37.87
CA GLN A 7 -19.78 -11.47 -37.50
C GLN A 7 -19.32 -10.21 -36.74
N TRP A 8 -19.81 -9.05 -37.10
CA TRP A 8 -19.52 -7.81 -36.41
C TRP A 8 -20.14 -7.76 -35.00
N ALA A 9 -21.33 -8.27 -34.82
CA ALA A 9 -22.00 -8.36 -33.53
C ALA A 9 -21.24 -9.27 -32.55
N ILE A 10 -20.70 -10.40 -33.01
CA ILE A 10 -19.91 -11.32 -32.21
C ILE A 10 -18.57 -10.68 -31.79
N LEU A 11 -17.91 -9.95 -32.68
CA LEU A 11 -16.64 -9.27 -32.37
C LEU A 11 -16.80 -8.15 -31.34
N ILE A 12 -17.88 -7.39 -31.42
CA ILE A 12 -18.18 -6.32 -30.47
C ILE A 12 -18.49 -6.90 -29.08
N THR A 13 -19.23 -7.97 -29.01
CA THR A 13 -19.58 -8.63 -27.75
C THR A 13 -18.35 -9.22 -27.06
N ALA A 14 -17.44 -9.82 -27.83
CA ALA A 14 -16.19 -10.36 -27.30
C ALA A 14 -15.26 -9.26 -26.74
N ALA A 15 -15.16 -8.11 -27.43
CA ALA A 15 -14.34 -6.98 -27.00
C ALA A 15 -14.85 -6.36 -25.70
N VAL A 16 -16.15 -6.20 -25.53
CA VAL A 16 -16.78 -5.69 -24.30
C VAL A 16 -16.57 -6.66 -23.13
N GLY A 17 -16.68 -7.97 -23.37
CA GLY A 17 -16.44 -8.98 -22.34
C GLY A 17 -15.02 -8.96 -21.80
N VAL A 18 -14.00 -8.77 -22.63
CA VAL A 18 -12.59 -8.69 -22.23
C VAL A 18 -12.32 -7.43 -21.40
N LEU A 19 -12.90 -6.29 -21.76
CA LEU A 19 -12.75 -5.04 -21.01
C LEU A 19 -13.35 -5.13 -19.60
N VAL A 20 -14.52 -5.75 -19.46
CA VAL A 20 -15.17 -5.94 -18.15
C VAL A 20 -14.36 -6.90 -17.28
N ALA A 21 -13.81 -7.99 -17.81
CA ALA A 21 -12.98 -8.93 -17.07
C ALA A 21 -11.67 -8.28 -16.59
N ALA A 22 -11.00 -7.48 -17.42
CA ALA A 22 -9.80 -6.75 -17.04
C ALA A 22 -10.07 -5.71 -15.93
N GLY A 23 -11.20 -4.99 -16.01
CA GLY A 23 -11.62 -4.04 -14.98
C GLY A 23 -11.91 -4.70 -13.64
N ALA A 24 -12.57 -5.86 -13.61
CA ALA A 24 -12.87 -6.62 -12.40
C ALA A 24 -11.60 -7.14 -11.70
N VAL A 25 -10.61 -7.63 -12.44
CA VAL A 25 -9.32 -8.08 -11.90
C VAL A 25 -8.55 -6.93 -11.27
N THR A 26 -8.53 -5.76 -11.89
CA THR A 26 -7.85 -4.56 -11.34
C THR A 26 -8.49 -4.10 -10.03
N LEU A 27 -9.81 -4.06 -9.94
CA LEU A 27 -10.54 -3.71 -8.71
C LEU A 27 -10.27 -4.70 -7.57
N THR A 28 -10.21 -6.00 -7.85
CA THR A 28 -9.92 -7.04 -6.85
C THR A 28 -8.51 -6.89 -6.28
N VAL A 29 -7.52 -6.55 -7.09
CA VAL A 29 -6.14 -6.32 -6.65
C VAL A 29 -6.05 -5.12 -5.71
N VAL A 30 -6.70 -4.00 -6.03
CA VAL A 30 -6.74 -2.81 -5.18
C VAL A 30 -7.42 -3.10 -3.84
N GLU A 31 -8.51 -3.82 -3.84
CA GLU A 31 -9.22 -4.20 -2.62
C GLU A 31 -8.39 -5.13 -1.73
N ASN A 32 -7.69 -6.08 -2.31
CA ASN A 32 -6.81 -6.99 -1.56
C ASN A 32 -5.60 -6.26 -0.96
N VAL A 33 -5.02 -5.29 -1.65
CA VAL A 33 -3.92 -4.48 -1.14
C VAL A 33 -4.35 -3.65 0.07
N SER A 34 -5.53 -3.03 0.02
CA SER A 34 -6.04 -2.19 1.11
C SER A 34 -6.49 -2.96 2.35
N LYS A 35 -6.83 -4.25 2.20
CA LYS A 35 -7.28 -5.13 3.29
C LYS A 35 -6.25 -6.19 3.70
N GLY A 36 -5.13 -6.29 2.99
CA GLY A 36 -4.11 -7.30 3.20
C GLY A 36 -3.31 -7.11 4.48
N PRO A 37 -2.63 -8.18 4.96
CA PRO A 37 -1.84 -8.13 6.20
C PRO A 37 -0.67 -7.15 6.14
N ALA A 38 -0.05 -6.93 4.98
CA ALA A 38 1.00 -5.93 4.82
C ALA A 38 0.48 -4.51 5.09
N TYR A 39 -0.67 -4.14 4.53
CA TYR A 39 -1.29 -2.85 4.81
C TYR A 39 -1.67 -2.68 6.27
N GLN A 40 -2.27 -3.69 6.89
CA GLN A 40 -2.65 -3.65 8.30
C GLN A 40 -1.43 -3.43 9.20
N LYS A 41 -0.33 -4.09 8.89
CA LYS A 41 0.93 -3.91 9.61
C LYS A 41 1.48 -2.49 9.46
N ALA A 42 1.45 -1.94 8.25
CA ALA A 42 1.87 -0.57 8.00
C ALA A 42 0.98 0.45 8.74
N ALA A 43 -0.33 0.27 8.70
CA ALA A 43 -1.28 1.13 9.40
C ALA A 43 -1.09 1.09 10.92
N ASP A 44 -0.92 -0.08 11.50
CA ASP A 44 -0.65 -0.26 12.92
C ASP A 44 0.68 0.39 13.33
N TYR A 45 1.70 0.25 12.51
CA TYR A 45 3.00 0.89 12.73
C TYR A 45 2.88 2.41 12.83
N VAL A 46 2.09 3.03 11.97
CA VAL A 46 1.88 4.48 11.95
C VAL A 46 0.98 4.93 13.10
N ARG A 47 -0.06 4.16 13.41
CA ARG A 47 -1.08 4.53 14.41
C ARG A 47 -0.64 4.29 15.85
N SER A 48 -0.06 3.14 16.14
CA SER A 48 0.24 2.70 17.50
C SER A 48 1.60 2.04 17.66
N GLY A 49 2.33 1.75 16.57
CA GLY A 49 3.64 1.15 16.58
C GLY A 49 4.77 2.17 16.76
N ARG A 50 5.99 1.78 16.39
CA ARG A 50 7.19 2.63 16.54
C ARG A 50 7.15 3.92 15.74
N GLY A 51 6.42 3.96 14.62
CA GLY A 51 6.24 5.16 13.82
C GLY A 51 5.24 6.16 14.42
N SER A 52 4.47 5.76 15.43
CA SER A 52 3.41 6.60 15.99
C SER A 52 3.91 7.87 16.69
N GLY A 53 5.07 7.83 17.32
CA GLY A 53 5.66 8.98 17.99
C GLY A 53 5.96 10.11 17.01
N LEU A 54 6.68 9.81 15.94
CA LEU A 54 6.98 10.78 14.88
C LEU A 54 5.70 11.28 14.19
N THR A 55 4.76 10.40 13.90
CA THR A 55 3.49 10.75 13.28
C THR A 55 2.71 11.75 14.15
N ARG A 56 2.62 11.52 15.45
CA ARG A 56 1.95 12.43 16.39
C ARG A 56 2.64 13.77 16.49
N MET A 57 3.96 13.79 16.47
CA MET A 57 4.73 15.04 16.52
C MET A 57 4.46 15.92 15.29
N GLN A 58 4.29 15.33 14.12
CA GLN A 58 4.13 16.04 12.86
C GLN A 58 2.67 16.33 12.49
N LEU A 59 1.79 15.38 12.74
CA LEU A 59 0.39 15.43 12.30
C LEU A 59 -0.62 15.60 13.44
N GLY A 60 -0.20 15.35 14.68
CA GLY A 60 -1.10 15.21 15.83
C GLY A 60 -1.70 13.80 15.90
N ALA A 61 -2.83 13.65 16.59
CA ALA A 61 -3.50 12.37 16.70
C ALA A 61 -3.97 11.87 15.33
N VAL A 62 -3.74 10.60 15.05
CA VAL A 62 -4.16 9.98 13.79
C VAL A 62 -5.68 9.78 13.82
N LEU A 63 -6.37 10.43 12.91
CA LEU A 63 -7.82 10.33 12.75
C LEU A 63 -8.22 9.24 11.75
N GLY A 64 -7.37 8.96 10.75
CA GLY A 64 -7.65 7.98 9.74
C GLY A 64 -6.60 7.97 8.65
N PHE A 65 -6.84 7.12 7.65
CA PHE A 65 -5.97 6.94 6.49
C PHE A 65 -6.75 7.21 5.20
N GLY A 66 -6.02 7.64 4.16
CA GLY A 66 -6.59 7.77 2.83
C GLY A 66 -7.05 6.43 2.27
N LEU A 67 -8.03 6.47 1.36
CA LEU A 67 -8.60 5.26 0.74
C LEU A 67 -7.65 4.63 -0.28
N ALA A 68 -6.79 5.42 -0.91
CA ALA A 68 -5.86 4.95 -1.92
C ALA A 68 -4.55 4.48 -1.27
N VAL A 69 -4.26 3.20 -1.42
CA VAL A 69 -2.97 2.59 -1.07
C VAL A 69 -2.29 2.19 -2.35
N THR A 70 -1.08 2.69 -2.56
CA THR A 70 -0.29 2.40 -3.76
C THR A 70 1.04 1.75 -3.40
N GLY A 71 1.62 1.06 -4.36
CA GLY A 71 2.94 0.47 -4.25
C GLY A 71 2.96 -1.04 -4.47
N PRO A 72 4.13 -1.58 -4.84
CA PRO A 72 4.28 -2.99 -5.15
C PRO A 72 4.29 -3.86 -3.89
N ILE A 73 3.63 -5.01 -3.97
CA ILE A 73 3.72 -6.10 -3.02
C ILE A 73 4.16 -7.34 -3.80
N SER A 74 5.21 -7.99 -3.33
CA SER A 74 5.72 -9.24 -3.89
C SER A 74 5.81 -10.28 -2.78
N GLU A 75 5.16 -11.41 -2.98
CA GLU A 75 5.20 -12.55 -2.07
C GLU A 75 5.64 -13.82 -2.79
N ASN A 76 6.47 -14.61 -2.13
CA ASN A 76 6.88 -15.93 -2.59
C ASN A 76 6.97 -16.87 -1.38
N GLY A 77 5.87 -17.59 -1.10
CA GLY A 77 5.78 -18.45 0.08
C GLY A 77 5.98 -17.69 1.39
N ASP A 78 7.04 -18.05 2.13
CA ASP A 78 7.37 -17.44 3.42
C ASP A 78 8.18 -16.13 3.31
N SER A 79 8.48 -15.68 2.11
CA SER A 79 9.20 -14.44 1.89
C SER A 79 8.37 -13.43 1.10
N GLY A 80 8.67 -12.16 1.28
CA GLY A 80 8.00 -11.10 0.56
C GLY A 80 8.57 -9.72 0.86
N ARG A 81 8.21 -8.76 0.02
CA ARG A 81 8.54 -7.34 0.18
C ARG A 81 7.34 -6.49 -0.21
N ALA A 82 7.17 -5.39 0.49
CA ALA A 82 6.14 -4.42 0.18
C ALA A 82 6.69 -3.00 0.32
N ASN A 83 6.29 -2.14 -0.59
CA ASN A 83 6.50 -0.69 -0.51
C ASN A 83 5.14 -0.02 -0.64
N LEU A 84 4.55 0.38 0.47
CA LEU A 84 3.22 0.94 0.51
C LEU A 84 3.25 2.44 0.73
N SER A 85 2.48 3.17 -0.04
CA SER A 85 2.27 4.61 0.12
C SER A 85 0.80 4.91 0.32
N PHE A 86 0.48 5.68 1.35
CA PHE A 86 -0.88 6.10 1.65
C PHE A 86 -0.89 7.41 2.45
N ASP A 87 -2.03 8.08 2.42
CA ASP A 87 -2.22 9.32 3.15
C ASP A 87 -2.60 9.04 4.60
N VAL A 88 -2.11 9.87 5.52
CA VAL A 88 -2.43 9.83 6.95
C VAL A 88 -3.07 11.16 7.32
N HIS A 89 -4.26 11.11 7.91
CA HIS A 89 -4.99 12.27 8.38
C HIS A 89 -4.83 12.41 9.88
N GLY A 90 -4.12 13.44 10.31
CA GLY A 90 -4.00 13.83 11.70
C GLY A 90 -4.94 15.00 12.04
N ASN A 91 -5.12 15.28 13.33
CA ASN A 91 -5.97 16.38 13.77
C ASN A 91 -5.36 17.77 13.52
N TRP A 92 -4.04 17.86 13.32
CA TRP A 92 -3.36 19.10 12.98
C TRP A 92 -3.08 19.25 11.49
N ARG A 93 -2.60 18.19 10.87
CA ARG A 93 -2.17 18.16 9.47
C ARG A 93 -2.37 16.79 8.88
N SER A 94 -2.32 16.72 7.56
CA SER A 94 -2.24 15.47 6.81
C SER A 94 -0.85 15.32 6.22
N GLY A 95 -0.42 14.08 6.07
CA GLY A 95 0.85 13.73 5.44
C GLY A 95 0.73 12.47 4.61
N ARG A 96 1.81 12.10 3.93
CA ARG A 96 1.91 10.86 3.19
C ARG A 96 3.02 10.00 3.76
N VAL A 97 2.74 8.75 4.02
CA VAL A 97 3.74 7.78 4.45
C VAL A 97 4.10 6.84 3.30
N LYS A 98 5.37 6.47 3.27
CA LYS A 98 5.87 5.37 2.43
C LYS A 98 6.53 4.37 3.37
N ILE A 99 5.94 3.19 3.48
CA ILE A 99 6.36 2.14 4.40
C ILE A 99 6.97 0.99 3.61
N THR A 100 8.17 0.60 4.00
CA THR A 100 8.87 -0.56 3.44
C THR A 100 8.78 -1.72 4.41
N GLU A 101 8.36 -2.88 3.93
CA GLU A 101 8.16 -4.08 4.73
C GLU A 101 8.81 -5.30 4.09
N VAL A 102 9.20 -6.25 4.92
CA VAL A 102 9.61 -7.59 4.52
C VAL A 102 8.76 -8.64 5.23
N LYS A 103 8.51 -9.75 4.54
CA LYS A 103 7.81 -10.91 5.10
C LYS A 103 8.80 -11.99 5.45
N HIS A 104 8.70 -12.51 6.69
CA HIS A 104 9.42 -13.69 7.15
C HIS A 104 8.42 -14.66 7.79
N GLY A 105 8.32 -15.86 7.23
CA GLY A 105 7.28 -16.81 7.61
C GLY A 105 5.89 -16.26 7.25
N SER A 106 5.00 -16.18 8.24
CA SER A 106 3.66 -15.63 8.07
C SER A 106 3.52 -14.16 8.51
N ARG A 107 4.62 -13.51 8.89
CA ARG A 107 4.60 -12.18 9.48
C ARG A 107 5.28 -11.14 8.59
N TRP A 108 4.69 -9.96 8.56
CA TRP A 108 5.27 -8.77 7.97
C TRP A 108 5.98 -7.92 9.02
N PHE A 109 7.14 -7.37 8.65
CA PHE A 109 7.95 -6.49 9.48
C PHE A 109 8.25 -5.20 8.76
N VAL A 110 8.03 -4.08 9.43
CA VAL A 110 8.39 -2.77 8.89
C VAL A 110 9.92 -2.60 8.97
N THR A 111 10.56 -2.42 7.83
CA THR A 111 12.01 -2.20 7.74
C THR A 111 12.39 -0.73 7.74
N GLY A 112 11.45 0.14 7.41
CA GLY A 112 11.66 1.56 7.39
C GLY A 112 10.45 2.29 6.84
N GLY A 113 10.52 3.60 6.87
CA GLY A 113 9.47 4.43 6.33
C GLY A 113 9.88 5.89 6.25
N VAL A 114 9.15 6.64 5.45
CA VAL A 114 9.32 8.09 5.30
C VAL A 114 7.95 8.74 5.44
N LEU A 115 7.85 9.71 6.34
CA LEU A 115 6.70 10.58 6.44
C LEU A 115 6.99 11.89 5.71
N THR A 116 6.15 12.28 4.78
CA THR A 116 6.24 13.56 4.07
C THR A 116 5.09 14.47 4.49
N VAL A 117 5.43 15.64 4.99
CA VAL A 117 4.46 16.67 5.42
C VAL A 117 4.91 18.00 4.85
N ASP A 118 4.04 18.64 4.06
CA ASP A 118 4.33 19.94 3.43
C ASP A 118 5.66 19.96 2.67
N GLY A 119 5.97 18.89 1.95
CA GLY A 119 7.20 18.73 1.18
C GLY A 119 8.45 18.35 2.00
N LYS A 120 8.35 18.31 3.33
CA LYS A 120 9.44 17.88 4.21
C LYS A 120 9.37 16.37 4.48
N ARG A 121 10.50 15.72 4.43
CA ARG A 121 10.64 14.27 4.63
C ARG A 121 11.25 13.97 5.99
N PHE A 122 10.59 13.07 6.71
CA PHE A 122 11.04 12.60 8.02
C PHE A 122 11.25 11.10 7.98
N GLN A 123 12.45 10.66 8.37
CA GLN A 123 12.76 9.23 8.46
C GLN A 123 12.07 8.62 9.67
N MET A 124 11.34 7.54 9.45
CA MET A 124 10.64 6.78 10.49
C MET A 124 11.54 5.66 11.04
N PRO A 125 11.40 5.30 12.33
CA PRO A 125 12.23 4.27 12.95
C PRO A 125 11.93 2.87 12.40
N CYS A 126 12.97 2.02 12.40
CA CYS A 126 12.84 0.61 12.02
C CYS A 126 12.30 -0.24 13.16
N THR A 127 11.64 -1.35 12.80
CA THR A 127 11.13 -2.32 13.76
C THR A 127 12.09 -3.52 13.89
N PRO A 128 12.51 -3.95 15.11
CA PRO A 128 13.25 -5.19 15.27
C PRO A 128 12.49 -6.39 14.67
N PRO A 129 13.14 -7.46 14.19
CA PRO A 129 14.51 -7.89 14.51
C PRO A 129 15.60 -7.43 13.53
N ILE A 130 15.31 -6.50 12.66
CA ILE A 130 16.30 -6.03 11.67
C ILE A 130 17.41 -5.25 12.37
N SER A 131 18.65 -5.50 11.95
CA SER A 131 19.84 -4.85 12.53
C SER A 131 19.70 -3.33 12.51
N PRO A 132 19.95 -2.64 13.62
CA PRO A 132 19.91 -1.17 13.69
C PRO A 132 20.80 -0.49 12.66
N THR A 133 21.87 -1.14 12.24
CA THR A 133 22.82 -0.64 11.23
C THR A 133 22.20 -0.54 9.84
N SER A 134 21.29 -1.43 9.45
CA SER A 134 20.63 -1.37 8.15
C SER A 134 19.61 -0.23 8.03
N CYS A 135 19.12 0.28 9.14
CA CYS A 135 18.18 1.40 9.19
C CYS A 135 18.86 2.77 9.15
N LEU A 136 20.11 2.84 9.51
CA LEU A 136 20.90 4.07 9.52
C LEU A 136 21.57 4.38 8.17
N GLN A 137 21.55 3.43 7.22
CA GLN A 137 22.19 3.54 5.91
C GLN A 137 21.26 3.92 4.77
N SER A 138 20.01 4.18 5.03
CA SER A 138 19.04 4.57 4.00
C SER A 138 18.72 6.05 3.99
#